data_0cf00d4bac3573bb33c233ca69e439ba
#
_entry.id   0cf00d4bac3573bb33c233ca69e439ba
#
_cell.length_a   1.000
_cell.length_b   1.000
_cell.length_c   1.000
_cell.angle_alpha   90.00
_cell.angle_beta   90.00
_cell.angle_gamma   90.00
#
_symmetry.space_group_name_H-M   'P 1'
#
loop_
_entity.id
_entity.type
_entity.pdbx_description
1 polymer ?
#
loop_
_entity_poly.entity_id
_entity_poly.type
_entity_poly.pdbx_seq_one_letter_code
_entity_poly.pdbx_strand_id
1 'polypeptide(L)'
;MKQTHLITAAALLALSPLVQAVDKHEPAFSRVIVDEFEARDADEGTVAAWEAAAWYGGDLNKLYLSTEGERLMDNGGETEGFETRVAWNRAFAPFWDWQLGARRDWQPDDPNRDWASFGVQGLAPYLFESEATLFVGEEGLTNLRLEAEYEILFTQKLILVPAVEANFYGKEDEELGIGEGLTDIEAGLRLRYEIRREFAPYIGVNWERQFGDTAAKTRGDGDDVSETTLVAGVRFWF
;
A
#
# COMPACT_ATOMS: atom_id res chain seq x y z
N MET A 1 33.65 18.38 -11.10
CA MET A 1 33.54 18.03 -9.68
C MET A 1 32.05 17.82 -9.41
N LYS A 2 31.58 16.58 -9.48
CA LYS A 2 30.19 16.22 -9.22
C LYS A 2 30.07 15.92 -7.74
N GLN A 3 29.28 16.71 -7.02
CA GLN A 3 28.94 16.42 -5.62
C GLN A 3 27.83 15.39 -5.59
N THR A 4 28.19 14.22 -5.13
CA THR A 4 27.28 13.12 -4.82
C THR A 4 26.50 13.49 -3.56
N HIS A 5 25.23 13.79 -3.66
CA HIS A 5 24.35 13.93 -2.51
C HIS A 5 23.93 12.53 -2.07
N LEU A 6 24.59 12.01 -1.05
CA LEU A 6 24.07 10.91 -0.25
C LEU A 6 22.82 11.44 0.49
N ILE A 7 21.64 11.04 0.03
CA ILE A 7 20.42 11.16 0.82
C ILE A 7 20.43 9.97 1.77
N THR A 8 20.90 10.23 2.98
CA THR A 8 20.87 9.28 4.08
C THR A 8 19.40 9.13 4.53
N ALA A 9 18.86 7.95 4.34
CA ALA A 9 17.60 7.53 4.97
C ALA A 9 17.81 7.46 6.49
N ALA A 10 17.59 8.56 7.19
CA ALA A 10 17.67 8.69 8.64
C ALA A 10 16.46 9.50 9.15
N ALA A 11 15.26 8.97 8.94
CA ALA A 11 14.02 9.51 9.51
C ALA A 11 13.33 8.48 10.43
N LEU A 12 14.11 7.66 11.09
CA LEU A 12 13.64 6.81 12.18
C LEU A 12 14.42 7.23 13.42
N LEU A 13 13.75 7.99 14.32
CA LEU A 13 14.07 8.19 15.74
C LEU A 13 13.99 9.66 16.17
N ALA A 14 12.77 10.17 16.25
CA ALA A 14 12.44 11.25 17.18
C ALA A 14 10.95 11.18 17.58
N LEU A 15 10.49 10.02 18.02
CA LEU A 15 9.26 9.91 18.81
C LEU A 15 9.63 10.06 20.28
N SER A 16 9.97 11.28 20.67
CA SER A 16 9.96 11.66 22.09
C SER A 16 8.50 11.73 22.57
N PRO A 17 8.20 11.35 23.82
CA PRO A 17 6.83 11.04 24.26
C PRO A 17 5.98 12.29 24.40
N LEU A 18 5.18 12.60 23.42
CA LEU A 18 4.03 13.51 23.54
C LEU A 18 2.74 12.75 23.85
N VAL A 19 2.85 11.61 24.54
CA VAL A 19 1.67 10.85 24.97
C VAL A 19 1.56 10.93 26.50
N GLN A 20 0.99 12.01 27.00
CA GLN A 20 0.43 12.07 28.33
C GLN A 20 -1.03 12.54 28.28
N ALA A 21 -1.90 11.70 27.73
CA ALA A 21 -3.34 11.71 27.98
C ALA A 21 -3.98 10.42 27.46
N VAL A 22 -3.39 9.26 27.74
CA VAL A 22 -4.08 7.99 27.57
C VAL A 22 -4.58 7.58 28.96
N ASP A 23 -5.85 7.23 29.05
CA ASP A 23 -6.49 6.71 30.23
C ASP A 23 -5.62 5.61 30.86
N LYS A 24 -5.39 5.67 32.17
CA LYS A 24 -4.39 4.85 32.89
C LYS A 24 -4.66 3.33 32.90
N HIS A 25 -5.54 2.82 32.06
CA HIS A 25 -6.00 1.43 32.10
C HIS A 25 -5.95 0.66 30.76
N GLU A 26 -5.69 1.30 29.62
CA GLU A 26 -5.48 0.55 28.36
C GLU A 26 -4.00 0.33 28.10
N PRO A 27 -3.53 -0.93 28.03
CA PRO A 27 -2.18 -1.21 27.60
C PRO A 27 -2.01 -0.80 26.12
N ALA A 28 -0.95 -0.08 25.83
CA ALA A 28 -0.60 0.26 24.45
C ALA A 28 0.36 -0.80 23.91
N PHE A 29 0.13 -1.20 22.66
CA PHE A 29 0.94 -2.14 21.91
C PHE A 29 1.47 -1.44 20.65
N SER A 30 2.51 -2.03 20.06
CA SER A 30 3.03 -1.62 18.76
C SER A 30 3.27 -2.84 17.90
N ARG A 31 3.15 -2.67 16.60
CA ARG A 31 3.53 -3.67 15.61
C ARG A 31 4.12 -2.95 14.41
N VAL A 32 5.14 -3.56 13.83
CA VAL A 32 5.66 -3.19 12.51
C VAL A 32 5.52 -4.43 11.65
N ILE A 33 4.98 -4.26 10.45
CA ILE A 33 4.80 -5.33 9.49
C ILE A 33 5.29 -4.83 8.12
N VAL A 34 5.96 -5.70 7.41
CA VAL A 34 6.29 -5.56 6.01
C VAL A 34 5.56 -6.71 5.33
N ASP A 35 4.41 -6.39 4.73
CA ASP A 35 3.57 -7.37 4.07
C ASP A 35 4.17 -7.77 2.74
N GLU A 36 4.72 -6.80 2.00
CA GLU A 36 5.42 -7.03 0.76
C GLU A 36 6.83 -6.40 0.80
N PHE A 37 7.81 -7.20 0.48
CA PHE A 37 9.14 -6.78 0.08
C PHE A 37 9.58 -7.75 -1.01
N GLU A 38 9.31 -7.40 -2.26
CA GLU A 38 9.37 -8.33 -3.39
C GLU A 38 10.11 -7.75 -4.59
N ALA A 39 10.64 -8.65 -5.39
CA ALA A 39 11.10 -8.37 -6.75
C ALA A 39 10.03 -8.86 -7.73
N ARG A 40 9.64 -7.98 -8.65
CA ARG A 40 8.71 -8.22 -9.76
C ARG A 40 9.51 -8.31 -11.07
N ASP A 41 9.23 -9.31 -11.89
CA ASP A 41 9.81 -9.47 -13.22
C ASP A 41 8.87 -8.78 -14.23
N ALA A 42 9.07 -7.49 -14.42
CA ALA A 42 8.26 -6.63 -15.27
C ALA A 42 8.87 -6.49 -16.68
N ASP A 43 8.08 -6.04 -17.65
CA ASP A 43 8.52 -5.88 -19.05
C ASP A 43 9.69 -4.88 -19.19
N GLU A 44 9.74 -3.86 -18.33
CA GLU A 44 10.83 -2.86 -18.30
C GLU A 44 12.07 -3.29 -17.53
N GLY A 45 12.00 -4.43 -16.81
CA GLY A 45 13.08 -4.96 -15.98
C GLY A 45 12.62 -5.42 -14.60
N THR A 46 13.58 -5.58 -13.70
CA THR A 46 13.27 -5.99 -12.34
C THR A 46 12.85 -4.78 -11.51
N VAL A 47 11.63 -4.81 -10.97
CA VAL A 47 11.07 -3.80 -10.05
C VAL A 47 11.13 -4.33 -8.63
N ALA A 48 11.61 -3.53 -7.69
CA ALA A 48 11.49 -3.78 -6.26
C ALA A 48 10.25 -3.07 -5.74
N ALA A 49 9.28 -3.84 -5.23
CA ALA A 49 8.07 -3.31 -4.60
C ALA A 49 8.11 -3.53 -3.09
N TRP A 50 7.51 -2.60 -2.34
CA TRP A 50 7.35 -2.74 -0.90
C TRP A 50 6.00 -2.22 -0.42
N GLU A 51 5.46 -2.91 0.57
CA GLU A 51 4.34 -2.47 1.38
C GLU A 51 4.69 -2.70 2.85
N ALA A 52 4.65 -1.64 3.65
CA ALA A 52 4.99 -1.70 5.06
C ALA A 52 4.06 -0.84 5.89
N ALA A 53 3.74 -1.32 7.08
CA ALA A 53 2.89 -0.61 8.03
C ALA A 53 3.44 -0.71 9.45
N ALA A 54 3.12 0.29 10.25
CA ALA A 54 3.36 0.30 11.69
C ALA A 54 2.15 0.88 12.41
N TRP A 55 1.82 0.35 13.56
CA TRP A 55 0.80 0.96 14.40
C TRP A 55 1.20 0.97 15.87
N TYR A 56 0.65 1.95 16.59
CA TYR A 56 0.82 2.11 18.02
C TYR A 56 -0.50 2.53 18.65
N GLY A 57 -0.92 1.84 19.72
CA GLY A 57 -2.13 2.21 20.45
C GLY A 57 -2.71 1.09 21.28
N GLY A 58 -3.93 1.29 21.75
CA GLY A 58 -4.73 0.31 22.50
C GLY A 58 -5.72 -0.43 21.61
N ASP A 59 -6.64 -1.13 22.23
CA ASP A 59 -7.65 -1.92 21.51
C ASP A 59 -8.64 -1.03 20.73
N LEU A 60 -8.95 0.17 21.23
CA LEU A 60 -9.95 1.05 20.64
C LEU A 60 -9.35 2.11 19.71
N ASN A 61 -8.15 2.58 19.99
CA ASN A 61 -7.54 3.68 19.23
C ASN A 61 -6.09 3.34 18.89
N LYS A 62 -5.71 3.51 17.64
CA LYS A 62 -4.37 3.28 17.13
C LYS A 62 -3.93 4.43 16.23
N LEU A 63 -2.69 4.82 16.32
CA LEU A 63 -2.01 5.58 15.29
C LEU A 63 -1.43 4.57 14.29
N TYR A 64 -1.71 4.78 13.01
CA TYR A 64 -1.28 3.94 11.92
C TYR A 64 -0.39 4.74 10.96
N LEU A 65 0.68 4.13 10.52
CA LEU A 65 1.59 4.65 9.50
C LEU A 65 1.81 3.56 8.47
N SER A 66 1.64 3.86 7.20
CA SER A 66 2.00 2.96 6.11
C SER A 66 2.81 3.64 5.02
N THR A 67 3.52 2.85 4.27
CA THR A 67 4.22 3.26 3.05
C THR A 67 4.22 2.10 2.06
N GLU A 68 3.94 2.41 0.81
CA GLU A 68 4.03 1.48 -0.31
C GLU A 68 4.72 2.18 -1.48
N GLY A 69 5.32 1.43 -2.37
CA GLY A 69 5.97 2.01 -3.55
C GLY A 69 6.79 1.01 -4.33
N GLU A 70 7.27 1.51 -5.46
CA GLU A 70 8.00 0.73 -6.44
C GLU A 70 9.28 1.43 -6.89
N ARG A 71 10.27 0.63 -7.24
CA ARG A 71 11.55 1.11 -7.74
C ARG A 71 12.11 0.18 -8.79
N LEU A 72 12.34 0.70 -9.98
CA LEU A 72 13.08 -0.01 -11.02
C LEU A 72 14.53 -0.24 -10.55
N MET A 73 15.00 -1.49 -10.58
CA MET A 73 16.35 -1.88 -10.11
C MET A 73 17.39 -1.79 -11.21
N ASP A 74 16.97 -1.85 -12.47
CA ASP A 74 17.83 -1.82 -13.63
C ASP A 74 18.23 -0.37 -14.02
N ASN A 75 19.32 -0.22 -14.78
CA ASN A 75 19.80 1.03 -15.38
C ASN A 75 20.05 2.24 -14.45
N GLY A 76 20.22 2.03 -13.15
CA GLY A 76 20.55 3.10 -12.19
C GLY A 76 19.51 3.29 -11.09
N GLY A 77 18.41 2.56 -11.15
CA GLY A 77 17.42 2.48 -10.10
C GLY A 77 16.64 3.79 -9.92
N GLU A 78 15.73 4.08 -10.84
CA GLU A 78 14.77 5.17 -10.70
C GLU A 78 13.61 4.72 -9.81
N THR A 79 13.16 5.59 -8.91
CA THR A 79 11.96 5.36 -8.10
C THR A 79 10.78 5.84 -8.93
N GLU A 80 9.81 4.98 -9.20
CA GLU A 80 8.62 5.35 -9.97
C GLU A 80 7.68 6.21 -9.15
N GLY A 81 7.55 5.90 -7.88
CA GLY A 81 6.76 6.65 -6.91
C GLY A 81 6.62 5.87 -5.61
N PHE A 82 6.19 6.53 -4.57
CA PHE A 82 5.78 5.88 -3.33
C PHE A 82 4.77 6.73 -2.59
N GLU A 83 3.92 6.08 -1.81
CA GLU A 83 3.00 6.77 -0.92
C GLU A 83 3.39 6.61 0.55
N THR A 84 2.97 7.59 1.34
CA THR A 84 3.08 7.54 2.80
C THR A 84 1.76 7.99 3.40
N ARG A 85 1.19 7.18 4.29
CA ARG A 85 -0.09 7.47 4.94
C ARG A 85 0.07 7.47 6.45
N VAL A 86 -0.55 8.43 7.10
CA VAL A 86 -0.72 8.50 8.56
C VAL A 86 -2.20 8.56 8.86
N ALA A 87 -2.70 7.66 9.71
CA ALA A 87 -4.10 7.61 10.05
C ALA A 87 -4.32 7.33 11.54
N TRP A 88 -5.41 7.86 12.07
CA TRP A 88 -5.97 7.47 13.34
C TRP A 88 -7.06 6.44 13.10
N ASN A 89 -6.86 5.25 13.63
CA ASN A 89 -7.81 4.14 13.54
C ASN A 89 -8.58 4.02 14.84
N ARG A 90 -9.90 3.83 14.73
CA ARG A 90 -10.77 3.62 15.87
C ARG A 90 -11.75 2.50 15.63
N ALA A 91 -11.75 1.52 16.54
CA ALA A 91 -12.74 0.45 16.54
C ALA A 91 -14.15 1.00 16.78
N PHE A 92 -15.11 0.63 15.89
CA PHE A 92 -16.52 0.98 16.03
C PHE A 92 -17.43 -0.26 16.10
N ALA A 93 -16.93 -1.40 15.67
CA ALA A 93 -17.61 -2.68 15.76
C ALA A 93 -16.58 -3.81 15.96
N PRO A 94 -16.97 -5.02 16.40
CA PRO A 94 -16.07 -6.17 16.40
C PRO A 94 -15.48 -6.38 15.02
N PHE A 95 -14.14 -6.40 14.94
CA PHE A 95 -13.35 -6.58 13.72
C PHE A 95 -13.42 -5.45 12.70
N TRP A 96 -13.97 -4.29 13.04
CA TRP A 96 -14.08 -3.14 12.15
C TRP A 96 -13.58 -1.87 12.80
N ASP A 97 -12.64 -1.23 12.12
CA ASP A 97 -12.11 0.09 12.46
C ASP A 97 -12.48 1.08 11.35
N TRP A 98 -12.81 2.32 11.71
CA TRP A 98 -12.75 3.42 10.77
C TRP A 98 -11.44 4.18 10.94
N GLN A 99 -10.99 4.79 9.86
CA GLN A 99 -9.73 5.49 9.76
C GLN A 99 -9.93 6.93 9.32
N LEU A 100 -9.20 7.84 9.93
CA LEU A 100 -9.12 9.23 9.50
C LEU A 100 -7.65 9.63 9.42
N GLY A 101 -7.20 10.13 8.28
CA GLY A 101 -5.79 10.38 8.08
C GLY A 101 -5.46 11.32 6.93
N ALA A 102 -4.19 11.28 6.57
CA ALA A 102 -3.64 11.95 5.41
C ALA A 102 -2.66 11.00 4.69
N ARG A 103 -2.63 11.11 3.36
CA ARG A 103 -1.70 10.42 2.48
C ARG A 103 -0.94 11.45 1.65
N ARG A 104 0.30 11.16 1.36
CA ARG A 104 1.10 11.87 0.38
C ARG A 104 1.72 10.91 -0.60
N ASP A 105 1.48 11.19 -1.88
CA ASP A 105 2.10 10.51 -2.98
C ASP A 105 3.34 11.29 -3.40
N TRP A 106 4.47 10.61 -3.39
CA TRP A 106 5.76 11.15 -3.76
C TRP A 106 6.10 10.68 -5.17
N GLN A 107 6.10 11.63 -6.09
CA GLN A 107 6.39 11.38 -7.49
C GLN A 107 7.72 12.06 -7.83
N PRO A 108 8.79 11.33 -8.21
CA PRO A 108 10.10 11.92 -8.47
C PRO A 108 10.11 12.89 -9.65
N ASP A 109 9.35 12.59 -10.70
CA ASP A 109 9.33 13.32 -11.96
C ASP A 109 8.02 14.11 -12.18
N ASP A 110 6.98 13.80 -11.39
CA ASP A 110 5.65 14.35 -11.46
C ASP A 110 5.26 15.14 -10.19
N PRO A 111 4.18 15.92 -10.22
CA PRO A 111 3.73 16.63 -9.04
C PRO A 111 3.31 15.69 -7.91
N ASN A 112 3.81 15.92 -6.71
CA ASN A 112 3.32 15.22 -5.51
C ASN A 112 1.83 15.53 -5.28
N ARG A 113 1.10 14.58 -4.67
CA ARG A 113 -0.31 14.75 -4.30
C ARG A 113 -0.48 14.58 -2.79
N ASP A 114 -1.22 15.51 -2.18
CA ASP A 114 -1.61 15.44 -0.78
C ASP A 114 -3.11 15.14 -0.67
N TRP A 115 -3.46 14.18 0.19
CA TRP A 115 -4.82 13.69 0.35
C TRP A 115 -5.24 13.67 1.81
N ALA A 116 -6.45 14.10 2.10
CA ALA A 116 -7.14 13.70 3.31
C ALA A 116 -7.78 12.32 3.07
N SER A 117 -7.74 11.43 4.05
CA SER A 117 -8.30 10.09 3.92
C SER A 117 -9.34 9.79 4.98
N PHE A 118 -10.42 9.12 4.56
CA PHE A 118 -11.41 8.52 5.45
C PHE A 118 -11.72 7.11 4.95
N GLY A 119 -11.56 6.11 5.81
CA GLY A 119 -11.72 4.72 5.43
C GLY A 119 -12.37 3.86 6.51
N VAL A 120 -12.71 2.66 6.10
CA VAL A 120 -13.19 1.58 6.96
C VAL A 120 -12.38 0.35 6.59
N GLN A 121 -11.75 -0.27 7.60
CA GLN A 121 -11.04 -1.53 7.43
C GLN A 121 -11.56 -2.57 8.42
N GLY A 122 -11.45 -3.83 8.06
CA GLY A 122 -11.81 -4.89 8.98
C GLY A 122 -11.90 -6.26 8.34
N LEU A 123 -12.38 -7.18 9.16
CA LEU A 123 -12.56 -8.57 8.78
C LEU A 123 -14.03 -8.81 8.41
N ALA A 124 -14.29 -8.92 7.12
CA ALA A 124 -15.60 -9.23 6.58
C ALA A 124 -15.98 -10.71 6.85
N PRO A 125 -17.26 -11.11 6.65
CA PRO A 125 -17.66 -12.51 6.77
C PRO A 125 -16.74 -13.43 5.97
N TYR A 126 -16.50 -14.63 6.51
CA TYR A 126 -15.57 -15.63 5.97
C TYR A 126 -14.09 -15.25 6.07
N LEU A 127 -13.72 -14.28 6.92
CA LEU A 127 -12.35 -13.86 7.18
C LEU A 127 -11.67 -13.13 6.00
N PHE A 128 -12.44 -12.45 5.16
CA PHE A 128 -11.87 -11.53 4.18
C PHE A 128 -11.36 -10.27 4.91
N GLU A 129 -10.09 -9.99 4.81
CA GLU A 129 -9.54 -8.68 5.14
C GLU A 129 -10.02 -7.69 4.07
N SER A 130 -10.63 -6.60 4.48
CA SER A 130 -11.25 -5.67 3.54
C SER A 130 -11.01 -4.24 4.00
N GLU A 131 -10.65 -3.39 3.06
CA GLU A 131 -10.53 -1.95 3.27
C GLU A 131 -11.29 -1.20 2.16
N ALA A 132 -11.92 -0.09 2.54
CA ALA A 132 -12.48 0.87 1.62
C ALA A 132 -12.11 2.27 2.12
N THR A 133 -11.30 2.99 1.34
CA THR A 133 -10.77 4.30 1.72
C THR A 133 -11.06 5.33 0.64
N LEU A 134 -11.72 6.41 1.04
CA LEU A 134 -11.92 7.62 0.24
C LEU A 134 -10.80 8.60 0.53
N PHE A 135 -10.11 9.01 -0.51
CA PHE A 135 -9.11 10.07 -0.50
C PHE A 135 -9.69 11.32 -1.16
N VAL A 136 -9.43 12.47 -0.56
CA VAL A 136 -9.85 13.79 -1.06
C VAL A 136 -8.61 14.66 -1.14
N GLY A 137 -8.21 14.99 -2.34
CA GLY A 137 -7.04 15.80 -2.66
C GLY A 137 -7.37 17.25 -3.00
N GLU A 138 -6.37 17.95 -3.46
CA GLU A 138 -6.50 19.33 -3.93
C GLU A 138 -7.34 19.39 -5.22
N GLU A 139 -7.84 20.57 -5.55
CA GLU A 139 -8.64 20.86 -6.76
C GLU A 139 -9.88 19.99 -6.98
N GLY A 140 -10.35 19.31 -5.89
CA GLY A 140 -11.51 18.43 -5.93
C GLY A 140 -11.22 17.05 -6.49
N LEU A 141 -9.95 16.65 -6.55
CA LEU A 141 -9.56 15.27 -6.84
C LEU A 141 -10.12 14.37 -5.75
N THR A 142 -10.64 13.23 -6.16
CA THR A 142 -11.10 12.18 -5.23
C THR A 142 -10.70 10.81 -5.77
N ASN A 143 -10.25 9.94 -4.88
CA ASN A 143 -9.95 8.55 -5.18
C ASN A 143 -10.64 7.66 -4.15
N LEU A 144 -11.37 6.65 -4.60
CA LEU A 144 -11.89 5.57 -3.77
C LEU A 144 -11.08 4.31 -4.06
N ARG A 145 -10.32 3.85 -3.06
CA ARG A 145 -9.57 2.59 -3.09
C ARG A 145 -10.36 1.51 -2.37
N LEU A 146 -10.51 0.36 -3.00
CA LEU A 146 -11.13 -0.82 -2.43
C LEU A 146 -10.12 -1.96 -2.45
N GLU A 147 -9.90 -2.58 -1.30
CA GLU A 147 -8.94 -3.67 -1.12
C GLU A 147 -9.63 -4.88 -0.48
N ALA A 148 -9.25 -6.07 -0.92
CA ALA A 148 -9.68 -7.30 -0.29
C ALA A 148 -8.58 -8.37 -0.39
N GLU A 149 -8.29 -9.02 0.74
CA GLU A 149 -7.35 -10.12 0.84
C GLU A 149 -7.98 -11.31 1.56
N TYR A 150 -7.53 -12.51 1.24
CA TYR A 150 -7.97 -13.73 1.89
C TYR A 150 -6.83 -14.74 2.06
N GLU A 151 -6.73 -15.37 3.24
CA GLU A 151 -5.75 -16.42 3.49
C GLU A 151 -6.36 -17.82 3.33
N ILE A 152 -5.88 -18.59 2.34
CA ILE A 152 -6.26 -19.99 2.11
C ILE A 152 -5.17 -20.89 2.68
N LEU A 153 -5.41 -21.49 3.82
CA LEU A 153 -4.45 -22.36 4.49
C LEU A 153 -4.47 -23.78 3.88
N PHE A 154 -3.49 -24.09 3.04
CA PHE A 154 -3.27 -25.49 2.61
C PHE A 154 -2.70 -26.34 3.74
N THR A 155 -1.83 -25.75 4.54
CA THR A 155 -1.31 -26.31 5.79
C THR A 155 -1.19 -25.20 6.82
N GLN A 156 -0.72 -25.48 8.02
CA GLN A 156 -0.44 -24.46 9.04
C GLN A 156 0.72 -23.51 8.63
N LYS A 157 1.46 -23.83 7.58
CA LYS A 157 2.63 -23.05 7.14
C LYS A 157 2.57 -22.64 5.66
N LEU A 158 1.81 -23.35 4.85
CA LEU A 158 1.67 -23.06 3.42
C LEU A 158 0.31 -22.41 3.20
N ILE A 159 0.35 -21.14 2.83
CA ILE A 159 -0.81 -20.27 2.72
C ILE A 159 -0.83 -19.65 1.33
N LEU A 160 -1.97 -19.74 0.66
CA LEU A 160 -2.21 -19.02 -0.59
C LEU A 160 -3.00 -17.76 -0.27
N VAL A 161 -2.50 -16.64 -0.75
CA VAL A 161 -3.03 -15.30 -0.47
C VAL A 161 -3.47 -14.66 -1.78
N PRO A 162 -4.73 -14.77 -2.20
CA PRO A 162 -5.32 -13.90 -3.19
C PRO A 162 -5.60 -12.51 -2.59
N ALA A 163 -5.20 -11.47 -3.32
CA ALA A 163 -5.48 -10.09 -3.01
C ALA A 163 -6.02 -9.36 -4.24
N VAL A 164 -6.83 -8.34 -4.05
CA VAL A 164 -7.32 -7.47 -5.11
C VAL A 164 -7.44 -6.05 -4.60
N GLU A 165 -6.99 -5.10 -5.41
CA GLU A 165 -7.19 -3.67 -5.23
C GLU A 165 -7.90 -3.09 -6.45
N ALA A 166 -8.73 -2.07 -6.26
CA ALA A 166 -9.38 -1.33 -7.33
C ALA A 166 -9.46 0.14 -6.96
N ASN A 167 -9.06 1.00 -7.90
CA ASN A 167 -9.04 2.44 -7.74
C ASN A 167 -10.10 3.11 -8.63
N PHE A 168 -10.85 4.04 -8.02
CA PHE A 168 -11.88 4.83 -8.69
C PHE A 168 -11.62 6.31 -8.46
N TYR A 169 -11.39 7.06 -9.52
CA TYR A 169 -11.22 8.51 -9.47
C TYR A 169 -12.52 9.22 -9.82
N GLY A 170 -12.92 10.20 -9.03
CA GLY A 170 -14.13 11.00 -9.26
C GLY A 170 -13.89 12.19 -10.18
N LYS A 171 -12.66 12.46 -10.55
CA LYS A 171 -12.24 13.50 -11.51
C LYS A 171 -10.90 13.08 -12.10
N GLU A 172 -10.70 13.37 -13.39
CA GLU A 172 -9.42 13.11 -14.04
C GLU A 172 -8.28 13.97 -13.45
N ASP A 173 -7.07 13.40 -13.41
CA ASP A 173 -5.81 14.08 -13.18
C ASP A 173 -5.00 14.05 -14.49
N GLU A 174 -5.05 15.15 -15.23
CA GLU A 174 -4.38 15.24 -16.53
C GLU A 174 -2.86 15.19 -16.40
N GLU A 175 -2.29 15.68 -15.28
CA GLU A 175 -0.86 15.73 -15.06
C GLU A 175 -0.28 14.34 -14.82
N LEU A 176 -1.06 13.45 -14.19
CA LEU A 176 -0.66 12.06 -13.94
C LEU A 176 -1.24 11.07 -14.97
N GLY A 177 -1.93 11.55 -15.99
CA GLY A 177 -2.54 10.67 -16.99
C GLY A 177 -3.71 9.82 -16.47
N ILE A 178 -4.25 10.13 -15.29
CA ILE A 178 -5.33 9.37 -14.66
C ILE A 178 -6.68 9.86 -15.17
N GLY A 179 -7.56 8.94 -15.58
CA GLY A 179 -8.92 9.23 -16.03
C GLY A 179 -9.94 9.26 -14.90
N GLU A 180 -11.21 9.55 -15.23
CA GLU A 180 -12.35 9.48 -14.32
C GLU A 180 -12.96 8.06 -14.32
N GLY A 181 -13.50 7.64 -13.19
CA GLY A 181 -14.15 6.34 -13.00
C GLY A 181 -13.21 5.28 -12.49
N LEU A 182 -13.42 4.01 -12.86
CA LEU A 182 -12.49 2.93 -12.58
C LEU A 182 -11.21 3.14 -13.40
N THR A 183 -10.09 3.34 -12.72
CA THR A 183 -8.79 3.62 -13.32
C THR A 183 -7.95 2.39 -13.49
N ASP A 184 -7.88 1.56 -12.45
CA ASP A 184 -7.08 0.35 -12.44
C ASP A 184 -7.64 -0.73 -11.51
N ILE A 185 -7.25 -1.95 -11.78
CA ILE A 185 -7.41 -3.10 -10.87
C ILE A 185 -6.07 -3.82 -10.83
N GLU A 186 -5.60 -4.08 -9.62
CA GLU A 186 -4.48 -4.97 -9.35
C GLU A 186 -5.01 -6.24 -8.68
N ALA A 187 -4.48 -7.40 -9.07
CA ALA A 187 -4.82 -8.69 -8.47
C ALA A 187 -3.55 -9.53 -8.27
N GLY A 188 -3.28 -9.83 -7.03
CA GLY A 188 -2.15 -10.64 -6.58
C GLY A 188 -2.55 -12.05 -6.18
N LEU A 189 -1.68 -13.01 -6.45
CA LEU A 189 -1.79 -14.36 -5.93
C LEU A 189 -0.44 -14.82 -5.43
N ARG A 190 -0.25 -14.84 -4.11
CA ARG A 190 1.01 -15.16 -3.47
C ARG A 190 0.94 -16.49 -2.72
N LEU A 191 1.87 -17.39 -2.95
CA LEU A 191 2.04 -18.65 -2.21
C LEU A 191 3.13 -18.46 -1.17
N ARG A 192 2.71 -18.28 0.08
CA ARG A 192 3.54 -17.94 1.23
C ARG A 192 3.88 -19.20 2.04
N TYR A 193 5.14 -19.33 2.48
CA TYR A 193 5.56 -20.40 3.37
C TYR A 193 6.11 -19.83 4.68
N GLU A 194 5.38 -20.02 5.79
CA GLU A 194 5.79 -19.58 7.12
C GLU A 194 6.92 -20.47 7.69
N ILE A 195 8.18 -20.04 7.53
CA ILE A 195 9.31 -20.64 8.21
C ILE A 195 9.14 -20.43 9.72
N ARG A 196 8.79 -19.20 10.09
CA ARG A 196 8.28 -18.77 11.38
C ARG A 196 7.06 -17.88 11.11
N ARG A 197 6.23 -17.66 12.10
CA ARG A 197 5.06 -16.76 11.95
C ARG A 197 5.48 -15.33 11.62
N GLU A 198 6.64 -14.93 12.14
CA GLU A 198 7.19 -13.58 11.96
C GLU A 198 7.99 -13.44 10.64
N PHE A 199 8.24 -14.53 9.91
CA PHE A 199 9.02 -14.51 8.67
C PHE A 199 8.57 -15.57 7.69
N ALA A 200 8.12 -15.13 6.54
CA ALA A 200 7.56 -15.98 5.50
C ALA A 200 7.99 -15.52 4.10
N PRO A 201 8.90 -16.24 3.42
CA PRO A 201 9.11 -16.05 1.99
C PRO A 201 7.90 -16.51 1.18
N TYR A 202 7.74 -15.91 0.00
CA TYR A 202 6.69 -16.26 -0.94
C TYR A 202 7.13 -16.11 -2.40
N ILE A 203 6.38 -16.75 -3.27
CA ILE A 203 6.40 -16.54 -4.71
C ILE A 203 4.96 -16.30 -5.17
N GLY A 204 4.79 -15.61 -6.29
CA GLY A 204 3.45 -15.31 -6.75
C GLY A 204 3.40 -14.77 -8.15
N VAL A 205 2.21 -14.30 -8.48
CA VAL A 205 1.89 -13.60 -9.73
C VAL A 205 1.12 -12.33 -9.35
N ASN A 206 1.48 -11.23 -9.96
CA ASN A 206 0.75 -9.99 -9.91
C ASN A 206 0.20 -9.69 -11.30
N TRP A 207 -1.04 -9.23 -11.36
CA TRP A 207 -1.70 -8.79 -12.58
C TRP A 207 -2.31 -7.43 -12.33
N GLU A 208 -1.95 -6.48 -13.18
CA GLU A 208 -2.50 -5.14 -13.18
C GLU A 208 -3.19 -4.84 -14.51
N ARG A 209 -4.24 -4.03 -14.46
CA ARG A 209 -4.92 -3.55 -15.66
C ARG A 209 -5.56 -2.20 -15.44
N GLN A 210 -5.29 -1.31 -16.36
CA GLN A 210 -5.93 0.00 -16.44
C GLN A 210 -7.24 -0.05 -17.23
N PHE A 211 -8.16 0.88 -16.91
CA PHE A 211 -9.50 0.95 -17.49
C PHE A 211 -9.86 2.39 -17.90
N GLY A 212 -10.98 2.53 -18.60
CA GLY A 212 -11.57 3.83 -18.94
C GLY A 212 -10.64 4.74 -19.72
N ASP A 213 -10.66 6.00 -19.32
CA ASP A 213 -9.86 7.06 -19.95
C ASP A 213 -8.37 6.93 -19.58
N THR A 214 -8.03 6.39 -18.41
CA THR A 214 -6.64 6.03 -18.06
C THR A 214 -6.05 5.11 -19.11
N ALA A 215 -6.72 3.99 -19.38
CA ALA A 215 -6.29 3.04 -20.39
C ALA A 215 -6.26 3.61 -21.82
N ALA A 216 -7.08 4.62 -22.11
CA ALA A 216 -7.07 5.29 -23.41
C ALA A 216 -5.84 6.20 -23.56
N LYS A 217 -5.44 6.89 -22.51
CA LYS A 217 -4.24 7.73 -22.45
C LYS A 217 -2.98 6.86 -22.60
N THR A 218 -2.83 5.80 -21.81
CA THR A 218 -1.71 4.85 -21.87
C THR A 218 -1.52 4.26 -23.28
N ARG A 219 -2.61 3.81 -23.92
CA ARG A 219 -2.54 3.35 -25.33
C ARG A 219 -2.15 4.45 -26.30
N GLY A 220 -2.53 5.71 -26.00
CA GLY A 220 -2.16 6.88 -26.80
C GLY A 220 -0.67 7.14 -26.81
N ASP A 221 0.00 6.84 -25.71
CA ASP A 221 1.44 6.96 -25.51
C ASP A 221 2.21 5.75 -26.07
N GLY A 222 1.50 4.67 -26.38
CA GLY A 222 2.03 3.47 -27.00
C GLY A 222 2.34 2.34 -26.02
N ASP A 223 1.92 2.49 -24.76
CA ASP A 223 2.19 1.56 -23.67
C ASP A 223 1.06 0.52 -23.49
N ASP A 224 1.39 -0.60 -22.89
CA ASP A 224 0.45 -1.66 -22.57
C ASP A 224 -0.39 -1.29 -21.35
N VAL A 225 -1.69 -1.59 -21.42
CA VAL A 225 -2.67 -1.30 -20.35
C VAL A 225 -2.87 -2.45 -19.37
N SER A 226 -2.15 -3.51 -19.53
CA SER A 226 -2.24 -4.68 -18.65
C SER A 226 -0.92 -5.41 -18.62
N GLU A 227 -0.44 -5.66 -17.45
CA GLU A 227 0.80 -6.39 -17.21
C GLU A 227 0.55 -7.59 -16.29
N THR A 228 1.40 -8.62 -16.43
CA THR A 228 1.40 -9.77 -15.52
C THR A 228 2.83 -10.09 -15.15
N THR A 229 3.19 -9.92 -13.91
CA THR A 229 4.54 -10.09 -13.39
C THR A 229 4.65 -11.32 -12.50
N LEU A 230 5.80 -12.00 -12.56
CA LEU A 230 6.17 -12.99 -11.54
C LEU A 230 6.81 -12.26 -10.38
N VAL A 231 6.42 -12.65 -9.17
CA VAL A 231 6.91 -12.00 -7.95
C VAL A 231 7.58 -13.02 -7.02
N ALA A 232 8.64 -12.57 -6.34
CA ALA A 232 9.28 -13.31 -5.26
C ALA A 232 9.68 -12.35 -4.15
N GLY A 233 9.27 -12.67 -2.93
CA GLY A 233 9.46 -11.73 -1.82
C GLY A 233 9.44 -12.38 -0.46
N VAL A 234 9.44 -11.52 0.54
CA VAL A 234 9.37 -11.91 1.95
C VAL A 234 8.36 -11.02 2.68
N ARG A 235 7.58 -11.66 3.57
CA ARG A 235 6.75 -11.00 4.55
C ARG A 235 7.37 -11.19 5.93
N PHE A 236 7.41 -10.13 6.73
CA PHE A 236 7.87 -10.23 8.11
C PHE A 236 7.24 -9.17 9.01
N TRP A 237 7.20 -9.47 10.33
CA TRP A 237 6.67 -8.54 11.32
C TRP A 237 7.37 -8.70 12.67
N PHE A 238 7.29 -7.68 13.52
CA PHE A 238 7.83 -7.65 14.90
C PHE A 238 7.11 -6.59 15.76
#